data_08dd2e71e823982e04b7d1d49743a174
#
_entry.id   08dd2e71e823982e04b7d1d49743a174
#
_cell.length_a   1.000
_cell.length_b   1.000
_cell.length_c   1.000
_cell.angle_alpha   90.00
_cell.angle_beta   90.00
_cell.angle_gamma   90.00
#
_symmetry.space_group_name_H-M   'P 1'
#
loop_
_entity.id
_entity.type
_entity.pdbx_description
1 polymer ?
#
loop_
_entity_poly.entity_id
_entity_poly.type
_entity_poly.pdbx_seq_one_letter_code
_entity_poly.pdbx_strand_id
1 'polypeptide(L)'
;MESPGKFLKKERETRNISLEEISKFTKVRQHYLKAIEEDRYELLPAIPYVKGFLNVYARYLMLNPKDIILHYENYLRSLIPPETIQLQQAPPKKKSARAWLFFSLISVIFSSR
;
A
#
# COMPACT_ATOMS: atom_id res chain seq x y z
N MET A 1 -2.66 -11.93 13.00
CA MET A 1 -1.99 -10.63 12.89
C MET A 1 -3.00 -9.49 12.91
N GLU A 2 -2.73 -8.48 13.68
CA GLU A 2 -3.62 -7.35 13.74
C GLU A 2 -3.53 -6.59 12.42
N SER A 3 -4.67 -6.19 11.89
CA SER A 3 -4.66 -5.48 10.62
C SER A 3 -4.10 -4.07 10.79
N PRO A 4 -3.60 -3.48 9.70
CA PRO A 4 -3.08 -2.12 9.79
C PRO A 4 -4.17 -1.12 10.19
N GLY A 5 -5.40 -1.34 9.75
CA GLY A 5 -6.48 -0.43 10.11
C GLY A 5 -6.78 -0.47 11.59
N LYS A 6 -6.82 -1.67 12.16
CA LYS A 6 -7.08 -1.79 13.58
C LYS A 6 -5.94 -1.17 14.37
N PHE A 7 -4.73 -1.37 13.91
CA PHE A 7 -3.58 -0.81 14.59
C PHE A 7 -3.65 0.72 14.60
N LEU A 8 -3.96 1.30 13.45
CA LEU A 8 -4.05 2.76 13.37
C LEU A 8 -5.18 3.30 14.24
N LYS A 9 -6.32 2.60 14.23
CA LYS A 9 -7.44 3.05 15.04
C LYS A 9 -7.07 3.04 16.51
N LYS A 10 -6.39 1.99 16.94
CA LYS A 10 -5.99 1.87 18.33
C LYS A 10 -5.01 2.99 18.71
N GLU A 11 -4.04 3.27 17.83
CA GLU A 11 -3.09 4.32 18.11
C GLU A 11 -3.76 5.67 18.16
N ARG A 12 -4.75 5.89 17.29
CA ARG A 12 -5.49 7.13 17.29
C ARG A 12 -6.26 7.30 18.58
N GLU A 13 -6.96 6.25 18.98
CA GLU A 13 -7.78 6.32 20.20
C GLU A 13 -6.94 6.49 21.44
N THR A 14 -5.77 5.86 21.47
CA THR A 14 -4.87 6.03 22.59
C THR A 14 -4.46 7.49 22.76
N ARG A 15 -4.38 8.22 21.67
CA ARG A 15 -3.99 9.62 21.70
C ARG A 15 -5.19 10.56 21.80
N ASN A 16 -6.39 10.00 21.94
CA ASN A 16 -7.62 10.79 22.04
C ASN A 16 -7.80 11.74 20.85
N ILE A 17 -7.50 11.26 19.67
CA ILE A 17 -7.65 12.06 18.47
C ILE A 17 -8.86 11.58 17.71
N SER A 18 -9.70 12.49 17.22
CA SER A 18 -10.88 12.10 16.48
C SER A 18 -10.55 11.99 14.99
N LEU A 19 -11.37 11.24 14.27
CA LEU A 19 -11.19 11.16 12.83
C LEU A 19 -11.43 12.53 12.20
N GLU A 20 -12.32 13.29 12.78
CA GLU A 20 -12.61 14.60 12.27
C GLU A 20 -11.37 15.49 12.35
N GLU A 21 -10.63 15.38 13.43
CA GLU A 21 -9.42 16.16 13.58
C GLU A 21 -8.40 15.79 12.51
N ILE A 22 -8.19 14.49 12.29
CA ILE A 22 -7.23 14.05 11.29
C ILE A 22 -7.67 14.51 9.90
N SER A 23 -8.96 14.41 9.63
CA SER A 23 -9.49 14.82 8.33
C SER A 23 -9.21 16.30 8.09
N LYS A 24 -9.40 17.11 9.11
CA LYS A 24 -9.19 18.53 8.99
C LYS A 24 -7.75 18.86 8.64
N PHE A 25 -6.82 18.24 9.32
CA PHE A 25 -5.42 18.53 9.10
C PHE A 25 -4.84 17.91 7.85
N THR A 26 -5.26 16.70 7.53
CA THR A 26 -4.66 16.00 6.40
C THR A 26 -5.38 16.27 5.09
N LYS A 27 -6.59 16.84 5.18
CA LYS A 27 -7.43 17.08 4.02
C LYS A 27 -7.93 15.79 3.39
N VAL A 28 -7.80 14.68 4.09
CA VAL A 28 -8.35 13.42 3.63
C VAL A 28 -9.78 13.33 4.17
N ARG A 29 -10.72 12.96 3.34
CA ARG A 29 -12.11 12.89 3.77
C ARG A 29 -12.28 11.88 4.88
N GLN A 30 -13.13 12.23 5.84
CA GLN A 30 -13.30 11.40 7.02
C GLN A 30 -13.73 9.98 6.68
N HIS A 31 -14.59 9.81 5.70
CA HIS A 31 -15.04 8.45 5.38
C HIS A 31 -13.93 7.61 4.77
N TYR A 32 -12.90 8.22 4.18
CA TYR A 32 -11.77 7.45 3.70
C TYR A 32 -10.93 7.00 4.89
N LEU A 33 -10.78 7.87 5.89
CA LEU A 33 -10.03 7.49 7.07
C LEU A 33 -10.73 6.35 7.81
N LYS A 34 -12.06 6.41 7.83
CA LYS A 34 -12.81 5.36 8.47
C LYS A 34 -12.65 4.05 7.71
N ALA A 35 -12.65 4.12 6.39
CA ALA A 35 -12.46 2.93 5.58
C ALA A 35 -11.11 2.29 5.87
N ILE A 36 -10.09 3.10 6.05
CA ILE A 36 -8.77 2.59 6.38
C ILE A 36 -8.81 1.84 7.71
N GLU A 37 -9.48 2.41 8.69
CA GLU A 37 -9.54 1.78 10.01
C GLU A 37 -10.32 0.46 9.98
N GLU A 38 -11.21 0.32 9.01
CA GLU A 38 -11.98 -0.90 8.87
C GLU A 38 -11.35 -1.84 7.86
N ASP A 39 -10.19 -1.49 7.33
CA ASP A 39 -9.50 -2.27 6.31
C ASP A 39 -10.36 -2.47 5.07
N ARG A 40 -11.21 -1.47 4.76
CA ARG A 40 -12.05 -1.50 3.59
C ARG A 40 -11.39 -0.65 2.50
N TYR A 41 -10.25 -1.09 2.02
CA TYR A 41 -9.47 -0.31 1.08
C TYR A 41 -10.13 -0.16 -0.28
N GLU A 42 -11.08 -1.04 -0.56
CA GLU A 42 -11.82 -0.93 -1.82
C GLU A 42 -12.73 0.30 -1.85
N LEU A 43 -12.96 0.92 -0.69
CA LEU A 43 -13.79 2.11 -0.65
C LEU A 43 -12.99 3.39 -0.91
N LEU A 44 -11.68 3.27 -1.05
CA LEU A 44 -10.86 4.42 -1.36
C LEU A 44 -10.92 4.70 -2.86
N PRO A 45 -10.58 5.91 -3.28
CA PRO A 45 -10.74 6.27 -4.69
C PRO A 45 -10.03 5.35 -5.66
N ALA A 46 -8.83 4.91 -5.32
CA ALA A 46 -8.11 4.00 -6.17
C ALA A 46 -6.98 3.39 -5.37
N ILE A 47 -6.58 2.20 -5.76
CA ILE A 47 -5.52 1.49 -5.05
C ILE A 47 -4.25 2.30 -4.89
N PRO A 48 -3.77 3.03 -5.90
CA PRO A 48 -2.54 3.79 -5.73
C PRO A 48 -2.61 4.82 -4.62
N TYR A 49 -3.81 5.27 -4.25
CA TYR A 49 -3.93 6.27 -3.22
C TYR A 49 -3.84 5.70 -1.81
N VAL A 50 -3.99 4.38 -1.66
CA VAL A 50 -4.02 3.78 -0.34
C VAL A 50 -2.75 4.08 0.44
N LYS A 51 -1.61 3.85 -0.18
CA LYS A 51 -0.35 4.09 0.52
C LYS A 51 -0.15 5.56 0.86
N GLY A 52 -0.63 6.44 0.00
CA GLY A 52 -0.54 7.87 0.29
C GLY A 52 -1.38 8.23 1.50
N PHE A 53 -2.59 7.69 1.58
CA PHE A 53 -3.45 7.98 2.72
C PHE A 53 -2.86 7.38 4.00
N LEU A 54 -2.29 6.18 3.91
CA LEU A 54 -1.67 5.56 5.07
C LEU A 54 -0.48 6.39 5.54
N ASN A 55 0.25 6.95 4.59
CA ASN A 55 1.40 7.78 4.90
C ASN A 55 0.99 9.00 5.72
N VAL A 56 -0.02 9.75 5.26
CA VAL A 56 -0.41 10.94 5.98
C VAL A 56 -1.07 10.60 7.31
N TYR A 57 -1.79 9.49 7.38
CA TYR A 57 -2.42 9.08 8.62
C TYR A 57 -1.33 8.77 9.66
N ALA A 58 -0.34 7.97 9.25
CA ALA A 58 0.73 7.60 10.15
C ALA A 58 1.52 8.83 10.62
N ARG A 59 1.79 9.74 9.70
CA ARG A 59 2.53 10.94 10.07
C ARG A 59 1.78 11.78 11.08
N TYR A 60 0.47 11.87 10.92
CA TYR A 60 -0.31 12.65 11.85
C TYR A 60 -0.20 12.06 13.24
N LEU A 61 -0.13 10.75 13.35
CA LEU A 61 -0.02 10.07 14.64
C LEU A 61 1.42 9.96 15.12
N MET A 62 2.35 10.52 14.38
CA MET A 62 3.78 10.48 14.71
C MET A 62 4.32 9.06 14.67
N LEU A 63 3.77 8.26 13.78
CA LEU A 63 4.25 6.91 13.55
C LEU A 63 5.11 6.90 12.30
N ASN A 64 5.95 5.90 12.16
CA ASN A 64 6.79 5.78 10.97
C ASN A 64 5.94 5.29 9.80
N PRO A 65 5.78 6.12 8.76
CA PRO A 65 4.92 5.70 7.64
C PRO A 65 5.40 4.43 6.96
N LYS A 66 6.71 4.20 6.91
CA LYS A 66 7.22 3.01 6.26
C LYS A 66 6.76 1.75 6.98
N ASP A 67 6.70 1.80 8.30
CA ASP A 67 6.27 0.66 9.07
C ASP A 67 4.80 0.36 8.80
N ILE A 68 3.99 1.40 8.69
CA ILE A 68 2.57 1.21 8.45
C ILE A 68 2.34 0.67 7.04
N ILE A 69 3.08 1.17 6.07
CA ILE A 69 2.93 0.69 4.70
C ILE A 69 3.38 -0.75 4.60
N LEU A 70 4.45 -1.11 5.30
CA LEU A 70 4.91 -2.49 5.31
C LEU A 70 3.85 -3.39 5.96
N HIS A 71 3.25 -2.91 7.04
CA HIS A 71 2.20 -3.66 7.73
C HIS A 71 1.03 -3.90 6.76
N TYR A 72 0.68 -2.87 5.98
CA TYR A 72 -0.39 -2.98 5.01
C TYR A 72 -0.05 -4.01 3.93
N GLU A 73 1.17 -3.95 3.41
CA GLU A 73 1.57 -4.89 2.38
C GLU A 73 1.60 -6.33 2.90
N ASN A 74 2.07 -6.53 4.12
CA ASN A 74 2.08 -7.84 4.71
C ASN A 74 0.66 -8.34 4.96
N TYR A 75 -0.23 -7.44 5.37
CA TYR A 75 -1.60 -7.80 5.62
C TYR A 75 -2.27 -8.27 4.33
N LEU A 76 -2.05 -7.55 3.23
CA LEU A 76 -2.62 -7.94 1.96
C LEU A 76 -2.08 -9.28 1.53
N ARG A 77 -0.79 -9.51 1.75
CA ARG A 77 -0.18 -10.76 1.36
C ARG A 77 -0.77 -11.91 2.17
N SER A 78 -1.14 -11.67 3.41
CA SER A 78 -1.70 -12.72 4.25
C SER A 78 -3.09 -13.13 3.81
N LEU A 79 -3.76 -12.32 3.00
CA LEU A 79 -5.09 -12.64 2.53
C LEU A 79 -5.06 -13.45 1.24
N ILE A 80 -3.88 -13.65 0.66
CA ILE A 80 -3.75 -14.36 -0.59
C ILE A 80 -3.34 -15.79 -0.35
N PRO A 81 -3.98 -16.76 -1.01
CA PRO A 81 -3.60 -18.15 -0.82
C PRO A 81 -2.17 -18.37 -1.28
N PRO A 82 -1.46 -19.30 -0.68
CA PRO A 82 -0.05 -19.53 -1.03
C PRO A 82 0.20 -19.76 -2.51
N GLU A 83 -0.64 -20.49 -3.17
CA GLU A 83 -0.43 -20.74 -4.57
C GLU A 83 -0.57 -19.48 -5.38
N THR A 84 -1.43 -18.58 -4.96
CA THR A 84 -1.57 -17.33 -5.67
C THR A 84 -0.35 -16.46 -5.46
N ILE A 85 0.22 -16.53 -4.28
CA ILE A 85 1.40 -15.75 -4.00
C ILE A 85 2.53 -16.20 -4.90
N GLN A 86 2.68 -17.48 -5.10
CA GLN A 86 3.72 -17.98 -5.96
C GLN A 86 3.53 -17.48 -7.38
N LEU A 87 2.31 -17.49 -7.86
CA LEU A 87 2.06 -17.01 -9.19
C LEU A 87 2.39 -15.53 -9.31
N GLN A 88 2.10 -14.80 -8.29
CA GLN A 88 2.36 -13.38 -8.35
C GLN A 88 3.84 -13.08 -8.28
N GLN A 89 4.60 -13.92 -7.64
CA GLN A 89 6.01 -13.69 -7.57
C GLN A 89 6.69 -13.97 -8.87
N ALA A 90 6.15 -14.88 -9.58
CA ALA A 90 6.76 -15.24 -10.82
C ALA A 90 7.11 -14.09 -11.69
N PRO A 91 6.25 -13.31 -12.01
CA PRO A 91 6.48 -12.27 -12.93
C PRO A 91 7.35 -11.21 -12.50
N PRO A 92 7.66 -10.97 -11.85
CA PRO A 92 8.24 -10.05 -11.40
C PRO A 92 8.92 -9.23 -11.71
N LYS A 93 8.62 -8.74 -11.33
CA LYS A 93 9.24 -7.95 -11.17
C LYS A 93 10.05 -7.70 -12.07
N LYS A 94 10.18 -8.09 -12.59
CA LYS A 94 10.97 -7.96 -13.40
C LYS A 94 10.51 -7.28 -14.43
N LYS A 95 9.55 -6.80 -14.38
CA LYS A 95 9.04 -6.15 -15.33
C LYS A 95 9.97 -5.28 -15.91
N SER A 96 10.58 -4.50 -15.25
CA SER A 96 11.47 -3.57 -15.83
C SER A 96 12.56 -4.36 -16.47
N ALA A 97 12.95 -5.34 -15.81
CA ALA A 97 13.97 -6.14 -16.35
C ALA A 97 13.57 -6.62 -17.68
N ARG A 98 12.34 -7.01 -17.83
CA ARG A 98 12.01 -7.53 -19.01
C ARG A 98 12.02 -6.54 -20.03
N ALA A 99 11.77 -5.37 -19.74
CA ALA A 99 11.74 -4.38 -20.75
C ALA A 99 13.02 -4.38 -21.47
N TRP A 100 14.18 -4.39 -20.78
CA TRP A 100 15.30 -4.28 -21.51
C TRP A 100 15.89 -5.53 -21.91
N LEU A 101 15.32 -6.57 -21.60
CA LEU A 101 15.71 -7.76 -22.18
C LEU A 101 15.30 -7.68 -23.61
N PHE A 102 14.20 -7.05 -23.89
CA PHE A 102 13.78 -6.86 -25.18
C PHE A 102 14.73 -6.08 -25.94
N PHE A 103 15.23 -5.02 -25.39
CA PHE A 103 16.18 -4.18 -26.05
C PHE A 103 17.40 -4.96 -26.41
N SER A 104 17.82 -5.80 -25.57
CA SER A 104 18.95 -6.61 -25.81
C SER A 104 18.76 -7.43 -27.03
N LEU A 105 17.63 -8.05 -27.15
CA LEU A 105 17.35 -8.87 -28.26
C LEU A 105 17.36 -8.07 -29.54
N ILE A 106 16.77 -6.94 -29.49
CA ILE A 106 16.70 -6.09 -30.64
C ILE A 106 18.08 -5.68 -31.08
N SER A 107 18.93 -5.42 -30.15
CA SER A 107 20.26 -5.04 -30.48
C SER A 107 20.95 -6.12 -31.21
N VAL A 108 20.78 -7.34 -30.76
CA VAL A 108 21.41 -8.41 -31.40
C VAL A 108 20.93 -8.55 -32.83
N ILE A 109 19.68 -8.42 -33.02
CA ILE A 109 19.12 -8.52 -34.34
C ILE A 109 19.69 -7.48 -35.22
N PHE A 110 19.82 -6.28 -34.73
CA PHE A 110 20.39 -5.26 -35.53
C PHE A 110 21.81 -5.55 -35.85
N SER A 111 22.55 -5.95 -34.90
CA SER A 111 23.94 -6.19 -35.19
C SER A 111 24.13 -7.31 -36.18
N SER A 112 23.20 -8.16 -36.24
CA SER A 112 23.39 -9.25 -37.17
C SER A 112 23.20 -8.77 -38.58
N ARG A 113 22.69 -7.63 -38.86
CA ARG A 113 22.53 -7.17 -40.11
C ARG A 113 23.60 -6.60 -40.66
#